data_b2256a9639f6ae81116d37bdab1bab25
#
_entry.id   b2256a9639f6ae81116d37bdab1bab25
#
_cell.length_a   1.000
_cell.length_b   1.000
_cell.length_c   1.000
_cell.angle_alpha   90.00
_cell.angle_beta   90.00
_cell.angle_gamma   90.00
#
_symmetry.space_group_name_H-M   'P 1'
#
loop_
_entity.id
_entity.type
_entity.pdbx_description
1 polymer ?
#
loop_
_entity_poly.entity_id
_entity_poly.type
_entity_poly.pdbx_seq_one_letter_code
_entity_poly.pdbx_strand_id
1 'polypeptide(L)'
;LTATQVAAPHAKAVAGMTAGQIGALSADQVDAFSTTQIGALTASQVAELGTAALATFSPTEIAAITPAALAGMPPERFAALEPDQFAALTTAQIAGLKPGQVAAMTPAQRDALTTAQIGALGPTQIAVLGTDVIAGFSTDQIAALSTRAVAGLTLDQFSALSISQIDTLSAAQIGALTAAQIGALGTAALEA
;
A
#
# COMPACT_ATOMS: atom_id res chain seq x y z
N LEU A 1 -0.20 8.97 31.89
CA LEU A 1 -1.22 9.87 31.29
C LEU A 1 -2.53 9.12 31.10
N THR A 2 -3.68 9.78 31.30
CA THR A 2 -4.98 9.25 30.93
C THR A 2 -5.22 9.48 29.42
N ALA A 3 -6.18 8.76 28.80
CA ALA A 3 -6.59 8.99 27.41
C ALA A 3 -6.96 10.47 27.16
N THR A 4 -7.74 11.08 28.08
CA THR A 4 -8.10 12.51 28.01
C THR A 4 -6.89 13.44 28.05
N GLN A 5 -5.85 13.09 28.83
CA GLN A 5 -4.62 13.88 28.89
C GLN A 5 -3.77 13.73 27.62
N VAL A 6 -3.87 12.60 26.94
CA VAL A 6 -3.17 12.34 25.66
C VAL A 6 -3.89 13.01 24.49
N ALA A 7 -5.23 13.12 24.55
CA ALA A 7 -6.04 13.82 23.54
C ALA A 7 -5.88 15.37 23.60
N ALA A 8 -5.49 15.94 24.74
CA ALA A 8 -5.44 17.38 24.95
C ALA A 8 -4.29 18.13 24.21
N PRO A 9 -3.09 17.53 23.97
CA PRO A 9 -1.99 18.24 23.32
C PRO A 9 -2.29 18.61 21.87
N HIS A 10 -1.74 19.75 21.42
CA HIS A 10 -1.74 20.10 19.99
C HIS A 10 -0.93 19.08 19.19
N ALA A 11 -1.29 18.90 17.92
CA ALA A 11 -0.59 17.98 17.00
C ALA A 11 0.94 18.13 17.01
N LYS A 12 1.46 19.36 17.11
CA LYS A 12 2.90 19.62 17.23
C LYS A 12 3.52 19.06 18.51
N ALA A 13 2.77 19.00 19.60
CA ALA A 13 3.27 18.40 20.85
C ALA A 13 3.34 16.87 20.73
N VAL A 14 2.38 16.24 20.05
CA VAL A 14 2.43 14.80 19.73
C VAL A 14 3.63 14.49 18.82
N ALA A 15 3.86 15.30 17.79
CA ALA A 15 5.05 15.16 16.93
C ALA A 15 6.39 15.35 17.69
N GLY A 16 6.37 16.09 18.80
CA GLY A 16 7.52 16.31 19.67
C GLY A 16 7.79 15.16 20.67
N MET A 17 6.90 14.21 20.83
CA MET A 17 7.13 13.01 21.65
C MET A 17 8.20 12.13 21.01
N THR A 18 8.99 11.44 21.83
CA THR A 18 9.90 10.41 21.30
C THR A 18 9.12 9.20 20.79
N ALA A 19 9.71 8.45 19.87
CA ALA A 19 9.13 7.19 19.37
C ALA A 19 8.82 6.22 20.53
N GLY A 20 9.75 6.08 21.50
CA GLY A 20 9.53 5.24 22.67
C GLY A 20 8.39 5.71 23.58
N GLN A 21 8.13 7.03 23.66
CA GLN A 21 6.96 7.54 24.40
C GLN A 21 5.66 7.17 23.69
N ILE A 22 5.61 7.23 22.36
CA ILE A 22 4.46 6.78 21.57
C ILE A 22 4.27 5.26 21.72
N GLY A 23 5.34 4.46 21.60
CA GLY A 23 5.27 3.01 21.77
C GLY A 23 4.88 2.53 23.18
N ALA A 24 5.04 3.38 24.21
CA ALA A 24 4.62 3.10 25.58
C ALA A 24 3.15 3.44 25.86
N LEU A 25 2.41 4.06 24.93
CA LEU A 25 0.99 4.35 25.07
C LEU A 25 0.16 3.06 24.97
N SER A 26 -0.89 2.97 25.79
CA SER A 26 -1.90 1.92 25.63
C SER A 26 -2.75 2.13 24.37
N ALA A 27 -3.43 1.09 23.91
CA ALA A 27 -4.38 1.18 22.80
C ALA A 27 -5.44 2.28 23.04
N ASP A 28 -6.04 2.34 24.24
CA ASP A 28 -7.03 3.37 24.61
C ASP A 28 -6.45 4.79 24.57
N GLN A 29 -5.15 4.95 24.87
CA GLN A 29 -4.49 6.25 24.79
C GLN A 29 -4.23 6.66 23.34
N VAL A 30 -3.88 5.72 22.49
CA VAL A 30 -3.68 5.96 21.05
C VAL A 30 -5.02 6.20 20.35
N ASP A 31 -6.07 5.47 20.71
CA ASP A 31 -7.46 5.65 20.23
C ASP A 31 -8.01 7.06 20.53
N ALA A 32 -7.54 7.69 21.62
CA ALA A 32 -7.92 9.05 21.96
C ALA A 32 -7.28 10.14 21.09
N PHE A 33 -6.36 9.81 20.17
CA PHE A 33 -5.79 10.79 19.25
C PHE A 33 -6.83 11.25 18.21
N SER A 34 -6.84 12.54 17.95
CA SER A 34 -7.58 13.08 16.79
C SER A 34 -6.86 12.75 15.48
N THR A 35 -7.59 12.75 14.35
CA THR A 35 -7.01 12.62 13.01
C THR A 35 -5.87 13.61 12.74
N THR A 36 -5.97 14.84 13.29
CA THR A 36 -4.91 15.85 13.18
C THR A 36 -3.65 15.46 13.94
N GLN A 37 -3.78 14.83 15.12
CA GLN A 37 -2.65 14.32 15.89
C GLN A 37 -2.01 13.12 15.21
N ILE A 38 -2.83 12.21 14.68
CA ILE A 38 -2.37 11.05 13.90
C ILE A 38 -1.62 11.50 12.65
N GLY A 39 -2.15 12.49 11.92
CA GLY A 39 -1.48 13.06 10.75
C GLY A 39 -0.16 13.78 11.05
N ALA A 40 0.09 14.12 12.31
CA ALA A 40 1.34 14.74 12.75
C ALA A 40 2.40 13.72 13.20
N LEU A 41 2.08 12.44 13.31
CA LEU A 41 3.00 11.39 13.69
C LEU A 41 4.14 11.28 12.65
N THR A 42 5.36 11.14 13.15
CA THR A 42 6.54 10.90 12.33
C THR A 42 6.69 9.42 11.98
N ALA A 43 7.52 9.10 11.00
CA ALA A 43 7.81 7.72 10.59
C ALA A 43 8.32 6.85 11.76
N SER A 44 9.19 7.41 12.62
CA SER A 44 9.71 6.69 13.79
C SER A 44 8.65 6.46 14.86
N GLN A 45 7.70 7.37 15.02
CA GLN A 45 6.57 7.22 15.94
C GLN A 45 5.57 6.17 15.44
N VAL A 46 5.22 6.21 14.16
CA VAL A 46 4.34 5.19 13.54
C VAL A 46 4.99 3.81 13.58
N ALA A 47 6.31 3.73 13.42
CA ALA A 47 7.05 2.46 13.54
C ALA A 47 6.96 1.83 14.93
N GLU A 48 6.75 2.61 16.00
CA GLU A 48 6.64 2.11 17.38
C GLU A 48 5.20 1.81 17.81
N LEU A 49 4.18 2.19 17.03
CA LEU A 49 2.79 1.85 17.35
C LEU A 49 2.60 0.32 17.40
N GLY A 50 2.07 -0.18 18.49
CA GLY A 50 1.74 -1.60 18.63
C GLY A 50 0.56 -2.01 17.74
N THR A 51 0.46 -3.30 17.38
CA THR A 51 -0.65 -3.82 16.57
C THR A 51 -2.01 -3.61 17.24
N ALA A 52 -2.08 -3.73 18.58
CA ALA A 52 -3.31 -3.45 19.32
C ALA A 52 -3.75 -1.98 19.19
N ALA A 53 -2.81 -1.03 19.17
CA ALA A 53 -3.11 0.38 18.95
C ALA A 53 -3.49 0.67 17.49
N LEU A 54 -2.84 0.01 16.53
CA LEU A 54 -3.20 0.14 15.11
C LEU A 54 -4.59 -0.41 14.83
N ALA A 55 -5.00 -1.47 15.52
CA ALA A 55 -6.34 -2.07 15.37
C ALA A 55 -7.48 -1.14 15.87
N THR A 56 -7.19 -0.14 16.72
CA THR A 56 -8.20 0.84 17.15
C THR A 56 -8.44 1.94 16.10
N PHE A 57 -7.51 2.14 15.17
CA PHE A 57 -7.67 3.21 14.19
C PHE A 57 -8.81 2.94 13.22
N SER A 58 -9.71 3.91 13.12
CA SER A 58 -10.70 3.94 12.06
C SER A 58 -10.05 4.07 10.67
N PRO A 59 -10.75 3.68 9.58
CA PRO A 59 -10.30 3.92 8.23
C PRO A 59 -9.88 5.38 7.95
N THR A 60 -10.61 6.36 8.52
CA THR A 60 -10.30 7.79 8.38
C THR A 60 -8.98 8.16 9.06
N GLU A 61 -8.68 7.56 10.20
CA GLU A 61 -7.42 7.80 10.92
C GLU A 61 -6.23 7.18 10.20
N ILE A 62 -6.38 5.99 9.64
CA ILE A 62 -5.36 5.39 8.78
C ILE A 62 -5.08 6.28 7.57
N ALA A 63 -6.12 6.81 6.93
CA ALA A 63 -5.99 7.74 5.81
C ALA A 63 -5.31 9.08 6.19
N ALA A 64 -5.37 9.48 7.47
CA ALA A 64 -4.72 10.69 7.98
C ALA A 64 -3.21 10.54 8.19
N ILE A 65 -2.68 9.33 8.31
CA ILE A 65 -1.23 9.10 8.43
C ILE A 65 -0.54 9.57 7.15
N THR A 66 0.50 10.38 7.27
CA THR A 66 1.22 10.84 6.06
C THR A 66 1.90 9.66 5.33
N PRO A 67 2.02 9.69 3.98
CA PRO A 67 2.70 8.64 3.23
C PRO A 67 4.10 8.32 3.76
N ALA A 68 4.87 9.35 4.13
CA ALA A 68 6.21 9.18 4.68
C ALA A 68 6.20 8.48 6.05
N ALA A 69 5.22 8.78 6.90
CA ALA A 69 5.06 8.16 8.21
C ALA A 69 4.63 6.69 8.06
N LEU A 70 3.67 6.42 7.16
CA LEU A 70 3.22 5.05 6.87
C LEU A 70 4.36 4.18 6.30
N ALA A 71 5.20 4.74 5.41
CA ALA A 71 6.39 4.05 4.88
C ALA A 71 7.45 3.75 5.97
N GLY A 72 7.36 4.37 7.15
CA GLY A 72 8.18 4.04 8.32
C GLY A 72 7.74 2.79 9.05
N MET A 73 6.50 2.35 8.86
CA MET A 73 5.95 1.18 9.56
C MET A 73 6.67 -0.11 9.13
N PRO A 74 7.09 -0.96 10.07
CA PRO A 74 7.64 -2.28 9.77
C PRO A 74 6.65 -3.14 8.96
N PRO A 75 7.11 -3.98 8.01
CA PRO A 75 6.24 -4.80 7.16
C PRO A 75 5.26 -5.69 7.94
N GLU A 76 5.68 -6.26 9.05
CA GLU A 76 4.86 -7.13 9.90
C GLU A 76 3.72 -6.36 10.61
N ARG A 77 3.96 -5.09 10.98
CA ARG A 77 2.91 -4.22 11.55
C ARG A 77 1.96 -3.72 10.46
N PHE A 78 2.51 -3.45 9.28
CA PHE A 78 1.71 -3.08 8.10
C PHE A 78 0.77 -4.22 7.69
N ALA A 79 1.25 -5.47 7.72
CA ALA A 79 0.45 -6.67 7.45
C ALA A 79 -0.64 -6.93 8.51
N ALA A 80 -0.52 -6.32 9.70
CA ALA A 80 -1.53 -6.44 10.77
C ALA A 80 -2.70 -5.44 10.62
N LEU A 81 -2.69 -4.54 9.63
CA LEU A 81 -3.83 -3.67 9.33
C LEU A 81 -5.01 -4.50 8.85
N GLU A 82 -6.21 -4.17 9.32
CA GLU A 82 -7.44 -4.82 8.88
C GLU A 82 -7.75 -4.46 7.41
N PRO A 83 -8.47 -5.33 6.65
CA PRO A 83 -8.79 -5.07 5.24
C PRO A 83 -9.51 -3.74 5.02
N ASP A 84 -10.42 -3.32 5.90
CA ASP A 84 -11.14 -2.05 5.80
C ASP A 84 -10.20 -0.84 6.00
N GLN A 85 -9.24 -0.96 6.91
CA GLN A 85 -8.19 0.03 7.10
C GLN A 85 -7.31 0.12 5.84
N PHE A 86 -7.04 -1.03 5.23
CA PHE A 86 -6.26 -1.13 4.00
C PHE A 86 -6.97 -0.50 2.80
N ALA A 87 -8.26 -0.76 2.65
CA ALA A 87 -9.10 -0.17 1.61
C ALA A 87 -9.18 1.37 1.70
N ALA A 88 -9.03 1.92 2.91
CA ALA A 88 -9.04 3.37 3.16
C ALA A 88 -7.70 4.07 2.84
N LEU A 89 -6.63 3.34 2.57
CA LEU A 89 -5.35 3.94 2.20
C LEU A 89 -5.51 4.83 0.95
N THR A 90 -4.96 6.02 1.01
CA THR A 90 -4.94 6.92 -0.15
C THR A 90 -3.97 6.42 -1.22
N THR A 91 -4.18 6.81 -2.47
CA THR A 91 -3.25 6.50 -3.58
C THR A 91 -1.84 7.02 -3.31
N ALA A 92 -1.70 8.16 -2.62
CA ALA A 92 -0.41 8.70 -2.21
C ALA A 92 0.29 7.82 -1.16
N GLN A 93 -0.47 7.25 -0.21
CA GLN A 93 0.06 6.29 0.76
C GLN A 93 0.51 5.01 0.06
N ILE A 94 -0.31 4.45 -0.83
CA ILE A 94 0.04 3.26 -1.63
C ILE A 94 1.32 3.50 -2.46
N ALA A 95 1.40 4.63 -3.18
CA ALA A 95 2.59 4.98 -3.95
C ALA A 95 3.85 5.13 -3.09
N GLY A 96 3.69 5.55 -1.82
CA GLY A 96 4.78 5.72 -0.86
C GLY A 96 5.23 4.45 -0.14
N LEU A 97 4.52 3.33 -0.26
CA LEU A 97 4.87 2.08 0.40
C LEU A 97 6.24 1.56 -0.07
N LYS A 98 6.99 0.98 0.86
CA LYS A 98 8.23 0.27 0.52
C LYS A 98 7.90 -1.10 -0.08
N PRO A 99 8.75 -1.64 -0.97
CA PRO A 99 8.54 -2.98 -1.55
C PRO A 99 8.33 -4.07 -0.49
N GLY A 100 9.05 -4.01 0.65
CA GLY A 100 8.88 -4.95 1.76
C GLY A 100 7.48 -4.90 2.40
N GLN A 101 6.85 -3.73 2.48
CA GLN A 101 5.46 -3.60 2.96
C GLN A 101 4.48 -4.21 1.96
N VAL A 102 4.69 -3.98 0.66
CA VAL A 102 3.84 -4.55 -0.41
C VAL A 102 3.99 -6.08 -0.45
N ALA A 103 5.20 -6.60 -0.30
CA ALA A 103 5.46 -8.05 -0.24
C ALA A 103 4.82 -8.72 0.99
N ALA A 104 4.66 -7.98 2.10
CA ALA A 104 4.07 -8.47 3.35
C ALA A 104 2.53 -8.44 3.36
N MET A 105 1.87 -7.85 2.35
CA MET A 105 0.41 -7.80 2.28
C MET A 105 -0.21 -9.19 2.33
N THR A 106 -1.21 -9.35 3.17
CA THR A 106 -2.01 -10.58 3.22
C THR A 106 -2.89 -10.73 1.96
N PRO A 107 -3.37 -11.93 1.61
CA PRO A 107 -4.32 -12.10 0.52
C PRO A 107 -5.54 -11.18 0.66
N ALA A 108 -6.15 -11.09 1.84
CA ALA A 108 -7.31 -10.23 2.09
C ALA A 108 -7.02 -8.74 1.87
N GLN A 109 -5.82 -8.27 2.23
CA GLN A 109 -5.40 -6.88 1.97
C GLN A 109 -5.20 -6.62 0.46
N ARG A 110 -4.64 -7.58 -0.27
CA ARG A 110 -4.49 -7.48 -1.73
C ARG A 110 -5.84 -7.43 -2.44
N ASP A 111 -6.78 -8.27 -1.99
CA ASP A 111 -8.15 -8.32 -2.53
C ASP A 111 -8.95 -7.04 -2.22
N ALA A 112 -8.62 -6.37 -1.11
CA ALA A 112 -9.23 -5.10 -0.72
C ALA A 112 -8.72 -3.89 -1.53
N LEU A 113 -7.65 -4.03 -2.32
CA LEU A 113 -7.11 -2.93 -3.14
C LEU A 113 -8.11 -2.50 -4.22
N THR A 114 -8.44 -1.23 -4.22
CA THR A 114 -9.24 -0.62 -5.29
C THR A 114 -8.41 -0.47 -6.57
N THR A 115 -9.08 -0.36 -7.71
CA THR A 115 -8.45 -0.10 -9.01
C THR A 115 -7.54 1.15 -8.97
N ALA A 116 -7.99 2.22 -8.29
CA ALA A 116 -7.19 3.44 -8.13
C ALA A 116 -5.90 3.22 -7.30
N GLN A 117 -5.96 2.38 -6.27
CA GLN A 117 -4.79 2.03 -5.45
C GLN A 117 -3.81 1.15 -6.24
N ILE A 118 -4.32 0.19 -7.03
CA ILE A 118 -3.49 -0.62 -7.93
C ILE A 118 -2.78 0.25 -8.97
N GLY A 119 -3.49 1.23 -9.55
CA GLY A 119 -2.91 2.19 -10.48
C GLY A 119 -1.80 3.08 -9.87
N ALA A 120 -1.79 3.23 -8.55
CA ALA A 120 -0.78 3.99 -7.81
C ALA A 120 0.49 3.18 -7.51
N LEU A 121 0.48 1.86 -7.70
CA LEU A 121 1.66 1.02 -7.48
C LEU A 121 2.76 1.34 -8.49
N GLY A 122 3.98 1.48 -7.99
CA GLY A 122 5.17 1.69 -8.82
C GLY A 122 5.82 0.38 -9.29
N PRO A 123 6.80 0.46 -10.21
CA PRO A 123 7.44 -0.72 -10.80
C PRO A 123 8.10 -1.64 -9.76
N THR A 124 8.79 -1.08 -8.76
CA THR A 124 9.44 -1.87 -7.70
C THR A 124 8.44 -2.53 -6.75
N GLN A 125 7.26 -1.95 -6.59
CA GLN A 125 6.18 -2.50 -5.79
C GLN A 125 5.47 -3.63 -6.52
N ILE A 126 5.22 -3.48 -7.82
CA ILE A 126 4.66 -4.53 -8.68
C ILE A 126 5.60 -5.73 -8.76
N ALA A 127 6.90 -5.51 -8.95
CA ALA A 127 7.89 -6.58 -9.10
C ALA A 127 8.02 -7.52 -7.88
N VAL A 128 7.60 -7.07 -6.68
CA VAL A 128 7.65 -7.91 -5.45
C VAL A 128 6.34 -8.64 -5.17
N LEU A 129 5.28 -8.40 -5.93
CA LEU A 129 4.05 -9.18 -5.84
C LEU A 129 4.27 -10.58 -6.43
N GLY A 130 3.62 -11.58 -5.87
CA GLY A 130 3.66 -12.94 -6.42
C GLY A 130 3.07 -13.00 -7.84
N THR A 131 3.55 -13.92 -8.65
CA THR A 131 3.04 -14.15 -10.02
C THR A 131 1.55 -14.50 -9.99
N ASP A 132 1.12 -15.30 -9.02
CA ASP A 132 -0.27 -15.66 -8.77
C ASP A 132 -1.14 -14.44 -8.44
N VAL A 133 -0.60 -13.45 -7.73
CA VAL A 133 -1.30 -12.20 -7.40
C VAL A 133 -1.57 -11.38 -8.67
N ILE A 134 -0.56 -11.22 -9.52
CA ILE A 134 -0.68 -10.47 -10.78
C ILE A 134 -1.63 -11.19 -11.75
N ALA A 135 -1.52 -12.51 -11.86
CA ALA A 135 -2.44 -13.33 -12.68
C ALA A 135 -3.90 -13.28 -12.18
N GLY A 136 -4.09 -13.06 -10.87
CA GLY A 136 -5.41 -12.91 -10.24
C GLY A 136 -6.03 -11.52 -10.37
N PHE A 137 -5.31 -10.53 -10.89
CA PHE A 137 -5.90 -9.19 -11.11
C PHE A 137 -7.00 -9.25 -12.18
N SER A 138 -8.07 -8.48 -11.95
CA SER A 138 -9.09 -8.30 -12.98
C SER A 138 -8.53 -7.51 -14.19
N THR A 139 -9.23 -7.58 -15.32
CA THR A 139 -8.89 -6.78 -16.50
C THR A 139 -8.85 -5.29 -16.19
N ASP A 140 -9.79 -4.79 -15.37
CA ASP A 140 -9.81 -3.37 -14.95
C ASP A 140 -8.60 -3.01 -14.08
N GLN A 141 -8.15 -3.94 -13.22
CA GLN A 141 -6.96 -3.74 -12.39
C GLN A 141 -5.68 -3.72 -13.23
N ILE A 142 -5.56 -4.59 -14.23
CA ILE A 142 -4.43 -4.57 -15.20
C ILE A 142 -4.46 -3.29 -16.04
N ALA A 143 -5.64 -2.90 -16.55
CA ALA A 143 -5.78 -1.66 -17.32
C ALA A 143 -5.43 -0.40 -16.51
N ALA A 144 -5.64 -0.43 -15.19
CA ALA A 144 -5.32 0.68 -14.29
C ALA A 144 -3.83 0.82 -13.98
N LEU A 145 -3.01 -0.20 -14.23
CA LEU A 145 -1.57 -0.10 -13.99
C LEU A 145 -0.95 1.05 -14.79
N SER A 146 -0.05 1.80 -14.16
CA SER A 146 0.71 2.81 -14.89
C SER A 146 1.64 2.17 -15.93
N THR A 147 2.01 2.89 -16.98
CA THR A 147 3.00 2.42 -17.99
C THR A 147 4.30 1.95 -17.35
N ARG A 148 4.75 2.64 -16.28
CA ARG A 148 5.94 2.25 -15.51
C ARG A 148 5.72 0.96 -14.72
N ALA A 149 4.54 0.76 -14.17
CA ALA A 149 4.19 -0.46 -13.43
C ALA A 149 4.17 -1.67 -14.39
N VAL A 150 3.58 -1.52 -15.58
CA VAL A 150 3.55 -2.57 -16.62
C VAL A 150 4.98 -2.92 -17.08
N ALA A 151 5.83 -1.92 -17.33
CA ALA A 151 7.24 -2.15 -17.66
C ALA A 151 8.03 -2.78 -16.49
N GLY A 152 7.55 -2.60 -15.25
CA GLY A 152 8.15 -3.15 -14.03
C GLY A 152 7.73 -4.59 -13.73
N LEU A 153 6.76 -5.17 -14.43
CA LEU A 153 6.41 -6.58 -14.29
C LEU A 153 7.63 -7.45 -14.62
N THR A 154 7.90 -8.44 -13.79
CA THR A 154 8.90 -9.47 -14.13
C THR A 154 8.43 -10.30 -15.32
N LEU A 155 9.35 -11.00 -15.99
CA LEU A 155 8.97 -11.87 -17.11
C LEU A 155 7.98 -12.96 -16.69
N ASP A 156 8.16 -13.53 -15.51
CA ASP A 156 7.26 -14.55 -14.98
C ASP A 156 5.87 -13.97 -14.73
N GLN A 157 5.78 -12.77 -14.14
CA GLN A 157 4.52 -12.06 -13.93
C GLN A 157 3.83 -11.73 -15.25
N PHE A 158 4.57 -11.20 -16.21
CA PHE A 158 4.05 -10.84 -17.53
C PHE A 158 3.56 -12.07 -18.31
N SER A 159 4.33 -13.16 -18.28
CA SER A 159 3.96 -14.42 -18.94
C SER A 159 2.76 -15.13 -18.31
N ALA A 160 2.46 -14.81 -17.06
CA ALA A 160 1.29 -15.37 -16.36
C ALA A 160 -0.02 -14.60 -16.63
N LEU A 161 0.06 -13.46 -17.34
CA LEU A 161 -1.16 -12.72 -17.74
C LEU A 161 -1.96 -13.55 -18.76
N SER A 162 -3.27 -13.57 -18.59
CA SER A 162 -4.17 -14.14 -19.60
C SER A 162 -4.24 -13.25 -20.85
N ILE A 163 -4.68 -13.82 -21.97
CA ILE A 163 -4.91 -13.06 -23.21
C ILE A 163 -5.85 -11.87 -22.94
N SER A 164 -6.96 -12.12 -22.23
CA SER A 164 -7.92 -11.05 -21.89
C SER A 164 -7.31 -9.91 -21.06
N GLN A 165 -6.33 -10.20 -20.19
CA GLN A 165 -5.59 -9.18 -19.44
C GLN A 165 -4.63 -8.40 -20.36
N ILE A 166 -3.95 -9.08 -21.29
CA ILE A 166 -3.07 -8.44 -22.27
C ILE A 166 -3.87 -7.53 -23.20
N ASP A 167 -5.03 -7.96 -23.66
CA ASP A 167 -5.94 -7.20 -24.57
C ASP A 167 -6.45 -5.90 -23.93
N THR A 168 -6.45 -5.80 -22.59
CA THR A 168 -6.86 -4.55 -21.91
C THR A 168 -5.76 -3.51 -21.84
N LEU A 169 -4.52 -3.86 -22.18
CA LEU A 169 -3.41 -2.92 -22.15
C LEU A 169 -3.60 -1.84 -23.23
N SER A 170 -3.55 -0.58 -22.80
CA SER A 170 -3.60 0.56 -23.71
C SER A 170 -2.37 0.62 -24.61
N ALA A 171 -2.47 1.32 -25.74
CA ALA A 171 -1.35 1.56 -26.65
C ALA A 171 -0.12 2.16 -25.91
N ALA A 172 -0.35 3.01 -24.89
CA ALA A 172 0.73 3.59 -24.10
C ALA A 172 1.42 2.52 -23.19
N GLN A 173 0.66 1.59 -22.64
CA GLN A 173 1.19 0.49 -21.84
C GLN A 173 1.93 -0.52 -22.70
N ILE A 174 1.41 -0.87 -23.87
CA ILE A 174 2.10 -1.71 -24.88
C ILE A 174 3.40 -1.04 -25.31
N GLY A 175 3.38 0.26 -25.62
CA GLY A 175 4.58 1.01 -26.01
C GLY A 175 5.64 1.14 -24.92
N ALA A 176 5.28 0.88 -23.65
CA ALA A 176 6.22 0.87 -22.52
C ALA A 176 6.83 -0.51 -22.23
N LEU A 177 6.36 -1.58 -22.89
CA LEU A 177 6.88 -2.93 -22.69
C LEU A 177 8.37 -3.01 -23.06
N THR A 178 9.11 -3.75 -22.29
CA THR A 178 10.52 -4.06 -22.59
C THR A 178 10.62 -5.05 -23.74
N ALA A 179 11.76 -5.08 -24.44
CA ALA A 179 12.01 -6.06 -25.50
C ALA A 179 11.84 -7.51 -25.02
N ALA A 180 12.20 -7.79 -23.76
CA ALA A 180 12.05 -9.11 -23.17
C ALA A 180 10.56 -9.47 -22.93
N GLN A 181 9.74 -8.51 -22.48
CA GLN A 181 8.28 -8.71 -22.33
C GLN A 181 7.61 -8.89 -23.70
N ILE A 182 7.98 -8.11 -24.72
CA ILE A 182 7.50 -8.31 -26.09
C ILE A 182 7.86 -9.69 -26.61
N GLY A 183 9.12 -10.14 -26.37
CA GLY A 183 9.56 -11.49 -26.76
C GLY A 183 8.85 -12.63 -26.02
N ALA A 184 8.28 -12.34 -24.85
CA ALA A 184 7.50 -13.31 -24.08
C ALA A 184 6.01 -13.39 -24.50
N LEU A 185 5.53 -12.44 -25.33
CA LEU A 185 4.18 -12.52 -25.91
C LEU A 185 4.10 -13.76 -26.82
N GLY A 186 3.18 -14.65 -26.53
CA GLY A 186 2.88 -15.77 -27.44
C GLY A 186 2.25 -15.28 -28.74
N THR A 187 2.31 -16.10 -29.80
CA THR A 187 1.71 -15.77 -31.10
C THR A 187 0.23 -15.44 -31.01
N ALA A 188 -0.52 -16.10 -30.09
CA ALA A 188 -1.93 -15.83 -29.86
C ALA A 188 -2.22 -14.41 -29.33
N ALA A 189 -1.30 -13.82 -28.59
CA ALA A 189 -1.43 -12.45 -28.07
C ALA A 189 -0.99 -11.38 -29.11
N LEU A 190 -0.33 -11.78 -30.19
CA LEU A 190 0.07 -10.89 -31.28
C LEU A 190 -0.93 -10.86 -32.43
N GLU A 191 -1.88 -11.79 -32.44
CA GLU A 191 -2.93 -11.94 -33.49
C GLU A 191 -4.28 -11.36 -33.06
N ALA A 192 -4.44 -10.94 -31.80
CA ALA A 192 -5.65 -10.36 -31.23
C ALA A 192 -5.66 -8.83 -31.35
#